data_ffc55ee49f22ff15c93487c8a90cb2be
#
_entry.id   ffc55ee49f22ff15c93487c8a90cb2be
#
_cell.length_a   1.000
_cell.length_b   1.000
_cell.length_c   1.000
_cell.angle_alpha   90.00
_cell.angle_beta   90.00
_cell.angle_gamma   90.00
#
_symmetry.space_group_name_H-M   'P 1'
#
loop_
_entity.id
_entity.type
_entity.pdbx_description
1 polymer ?
#
loop_
_entity_poly.entity_id
_entity_poly.type
_entity_poly.pdbx_seq_one_letter_code
_entity_poly.pdbx_strand_id
1 'polypeptide(L)'
;MLSSGVTWSGLQGDTFFSIHVDPIVWLYYLTGLPAAILSSSWIGFFLDILTIGLLIFMIRYQGNQKFAIALFVLLACFYLTLTGYLTHRNYQSGIFWVVFPFMFSGKAKELAFDADRYFLLFFYFSAAIYKLLDGALWDTMHFSDYLSGQFAPYFLEGNTGWRTHLNLFFAHHFQWAHFIYIFSFILEMFTIVGFFTKRYDRLILLLLICFHIGDWVLMDIGAIGQLAFLGLLFFRKVDTTSPE
;
A
#
# COMPACT_ATOMS: atom_id res chain seq x y z
N MET A 1 -2.32 -2.27 17.79
CA MET A 1 -1.96 -3.00 16.57
C MET A 1 -1.86 -2.12 15.30
N LEU A 2 -1.78 -0.81 15.41
CA LEU A 2 -1.64 0.13 14.27
C LEU A 2 -0.21 0.26 13.72
N SER A 3 0.79 -0.31 14.37
CA SER A 3 2.21 -0.07 14.05
C SER A 3 2.88 -1.19 13.23
N SER A 4 2.22 -2.29 13.05
CA SER A 4 2.85 -3.47 12.49
C SER A 4 2.89 -3.41 10.97
N GLY A 5 3.95 -2.87 10.39
CA GLY A 5 4.25 -3.03 8.98
C GLY A 5 4.55 -1.79 8.14
N VAL A 6 4.56 -0.59 8.75
CA VAL A 6 5.05 0.63 8.05
C VAL A 6 6.55 0.82 8.27
N THR A 7 7.07 0.23 9.34
CA THR A 7 8.44 0.42 9.80
C THR A 7 9.17 -0.93 9.87
N TRP A 8 10.49 -0.90 9.73
CA TRP A 8 11.33 -2.07 9.89
C TRP A 8 11.18 -2.70 11.29
N SER A 9 11.08 -1.86 12.32
CA SER A 9 10.86 -2.30 13.70
C SER A 9 9.48 -2.94 13.91
N GLY A 10 8.51 -2.60 13.09
CA GLY A 10 7.17 -3.20 13.10
C GLY A 10 7.09 -4.60 12.48
N LEU A 11 8.14 -5.06 11.80
CA LEU A 11 8.18 -6.40 11.18
C LEU A 11 8.58 -7.51 12.14
N GLN A 12 8.88 -7.18 13.41
CA GLN A 12 9.37 -8.16 14.36
C GLN A 12 8.31 -9.15 14.79
N GLY A 13 8.75 -10.38 14.97
CA GLY A 13 7.87 -11.49 15.34
C GLY A 13 7.05 -12.05 14.18
N ASP A 14 7.13 -11.46 13.00
CA ASP A 14 6.49 -12.01 11.83
C ASP A 14 7.24 -13.24 11.31
N THR A 15 6.50 -14.17 10.75
CA THR A 15 7.05 -15.40 10.21
C THR A 15 7.35 -15.22 8.73
N PHE A 16 8.58 -15.51 8.33
CA PHE A 16 8.96 -15.56 6.92
C PHE A 16 8.34 -16.80 6.28
N PHE A 17 7.51 -16.59 5.26
CA PHE A 17 6.86 -17.66 4.55
C PHE A 17 7.03 -17.49 3.05
N SER A 18 7.66 -18.47 2.40
CA SER A 18 7.81 -18.51 0.95
C SER A 18 7.15 -19.77 0.40
N ILE A 19 6.12 -19.57 -0.43
CA ILE A 19 5.45 -20.66 -1.17
C ILE A 19 6.20 -20.95 -2.48
N HIS A 20 6.86 -19.95 -3.03
CA HIS A 20 7.54 -20.06 -4.32
C HIS A 20 9.07 -19.97 -4.15
N VAL A 21 9.78 -20.85 -4.85
CA VAL A 21 11.24 -20.85 -4.91
C VAL A 21 11.69 -19.80 -5.92
N ASP A 22 11.82 -18.55 -5.46
CA ASP A 22 12.39 -17.46 -6.24
C ASP A 22 13.90 -17.38 -5.93
N PRO A 23 14.80 -17.51 -6.92
CA PRO A 23 16.24 -17.45 -6.69
C PRO A 23 16.71 -16.15 -6.00
N ILE A 24 16.06 -15.01 -6.28
CA ILE A 24 16.38 -13.72 -5.65
C ILE A 24 16.09 -13.77 -4.16
N VAL A 25 14.98 -14.38 -3.78
CA VAL A 25 14.57 -14.54 -2.37
C VAL A 25 15.54 -15.45 -1.63
N TRP A 26 15.98 -16.52 -2.27
CA TRP A 26 16.99 -17.42 -1.70
C TRP A 26 18.31 -16.70 -1.44
N LEU A 27 18.79 -15.90 -2.41
CA LEU A 27 19.99 -15.09 -2.21
C LEU A 27 19.82 -14.11 -1.03
N TYR A 28 18.65 -13.47 -0.93
CA TYR A 28 18.34 -12.57 0.16
C TYR A 28 18.31 -13.32 1.50
N TYR A 29 17.66 -14.47 1.56
CA TYR A 29 17.58 -15.30 2.76
C TYR A 29 18.96 -15.80 3.22
N LEU A 30 19.83 -16.21 2.31
CA LEU A 30 21.19 -16.68 2.58
C LEU A 30 22.09 -15.59 3.18
N THR A 31 21.76 -14.31 3.02
CA THR A 31 22.50 -13.21 3.68
C THR A 31 22.30 -13.19 5.20
N GLY A 32 21.32 -13.89 5.74
CA GLY A 32 20.91 -13.82 7.13
C GLY A 32 20.22 -12.50 7.55
N LEU A 33 20.13 -11.52 6.64
CA LEU A 33 19.52 -10.22 6.90
C LEU A 33 18.03 -10.33 7.30
N PRO A 34 17.18 -11.13 6.62
CA PRO A 34 15.79 -11.30 7.02
C PRO A 34 15.66 -11.78 8.46
N ALA A 35 16.40 -12.81 8.82
CA ALA A 35 16.37 -13.36 10.18
C ALA A 35 16.85 -12.33 11.22
N ALA A 36 17.92 -11.60 10.93
CA ALA A 36 18.44 -10.55 11.82
C ALA A 36 17.43 -9.41 12.02
N ILE A 37 16.76 -8.96 10.93
CA ILE A 37 15.74 -7.89 10.99
C ILE A 37 14.53 -8.35 11.80
N LEU A 38 14.04 -9.56 11.57
CA LEU A 38 12.84 -10.09 12.24
C LEU A 38 13.08 -10.44 13.72
N SER A 39 14.33 -10.76 14.09
CA SER A 39 14.69 -11.17 15.47
C SER A 39 15.15 -10.03 16.36
N SER A 40 15.55 -8.88 15.83
CA SER A 40 16.17 -7.80 16.59
C SER A 40 15.48 -6.45 16.43
N SER A 41 14.86 -5.97 17.55
CA SER A 41 14.27 -4.63 17.64
C SER A 41 15.23 -3.51 17.27
N TRP A 42 16.48 -3.66 17.67
CA TRP A 42 17.49 -2.63 17.45
C TRP A 42 17.88 -2.49 16.00
N ILE A 43 17.96 -3.61 15.26
CA ILE A 43 18.23 -3.57 13.81
C ILE A 43 17.08 -2.91 13.08
N GLY A 44 15.84 -3.29 13.37
CA GLY A 44 14.66 -2.65 12.79
C GLY A 44 14.61 -1.16 13.06
N PHE A 45 14.80 -0.75 14.32
CA PHE A 45 14.83 0.67 14.70
C PHE A 45 15.94 1.47 14.02
N PHE A 46 17.15 0.89 13.92
CA PHE A 46 18.25 1.51 13.19
C PHE A 46 17.92 1.72 11.71
N LEU A 47 17.32 0.74 11.06
CA LEU A 47 16.90 0.84 9.65
C LEU A 47 15.78 1.87 9.47
N ASP A 48 14.87 2.02 10.43
CA ASP A 48 13.85 3.07 10.41
C ASP A 48 14.51 4.48 10.46
N ILE A 49 15.44 4.69 11.40
CA ILE A 49 16.16 5.96 11.51
C ILE A 49 16.96 6.23 10.23
N LEU A 50 17.64 5.24 9.69
CA LEU A 50 18.41 5.38 8.45
C LEU A 50 17.50 5.75 7.27
N THR A 51 16.37 5.06 7.11
CA THR A 51 15.41 5.34 6.04
C THR A 51 14.83 6.74 6.15
N ILE A 52 14.37 7.15 7.34
CA ILE A 52 13.83 8.49 7.60
C ILE A 52 14.93 9.56 7.40
N GLY A 53 16.13 9.30 7.90
CA GLY A 53 17.26 10.21 7.73
C GLY A 53 17.62 10.42 6.26
N LEU A 54 17.63 9.37 5.45
CA LEU A 54 17.85 9.47 4.01
C LEU A 54 16.73 10.28 3.32
N LEU A 55 15.47 10.09 3.71
CA LEU A 55 14.35 10.86 3.18
C LEU A 55 14.50 12.36 3.48
N ILE A 56 14.78 12.71 4.74
CA ILE A 56 15.00 14.10 5.15
C ILE A 56 16.18 14.68 4.42
N PHE A 57 17.28 13.93 4.29
CA PHE A 57 18.47 14.37 3.57
C PHE A 57 18.15 14.66 2.09
N MET A 58 17.45 13.74 1.39
CA MET A 58 17.08 13.93 -0.02
C MET A 58 16.13 15.11 -0.23
N ILE A 59 15.24 15.38 0.71
CA ILE A 59 14.32 16.52 0.61
C ILE A 59 15.07 17.86 0.82
N ARG A 60 16.01 17.89 1.75
CA ARG A 60 16.69 19.12 2.15
C ARG A 60 17.95 19.47 1.36
N TYR A 61 18.69 18.45 0.96
CA TYR A 61 19.97 18.64 0.28
C TYR A 61 19.80 18.60 -1.24
N GLN A 62 20.17 19.69 -1.92
CA GLN A 62 20.02 19.83 -3.38
C GLN A 62 21.31 19.52 -4.17
N GLY A 63 22.34 19.03 -3.52
CA GLY A 63 23.63 18.67 -4.16
C GLY A 63 23.63 17.27 -4.79
N ASN A 64 24.81 16.64 -4.85
CA ASN A 64 24.96 15.30 -5.39
C ASN A 64 24.36 14.25 -4.44
N GLN A 65 23.19 13.75 -4.76
CA GLN A 65 22.42 12.80 -3.93
C GLN A 65 22.55 11.34 -4.39
N LYS A 66 23.37 11.05 -5.41
CA LYS A 66 23.41 9.71 -6.05
C LYS A 66 23.60 8.58 -5.04
N PHE A 67 24.47 8.76 -4.05
CA PHE A 67 24.70 7.73 -3.03
C PHE A 67 23.47 7.55 -2.11
N ALA A 68 22.87 8.65 -1.66
CA ALA A 68 21.68 8.60 -0.81
C ALA A 68 20.50 7.94 -1.53
N ILE A 69 20.31 8.26 -2.82
CA ILE A 69 19.30 7.65 -3.68
C ILE A 69 19.57 6.15 -3.82
N ALA A 70 20.80 5.75 -4.16
CA ALA A 70 21.15 4.34 -4.31
C ALA A 70 20.92 3.54 -3.03
N LEU A 71 21.31 4.09 -1.88
CA LEU A 71 21.10 3.45 -0.58
C LEU A 71 19.61 3.36 -0.22
N PHE A 72 18.84 4.43 -0.50
CA PHE A 72 17.39 4.42 -0.27
C PHE A 72 16.70 3.37 -1.15
N VAL A 73 17.04 3.29 -2.44
CA VAL A 73 16.48 2.28 -3.35
C VAL A 73 16.83 0.87 -2.87
N LEU A 74 18.06 0.64 -2.43
CA LEU A 74 18.49 -0.65 -1.89
C LEU A 74 17.67 -1.03 -0.64
N LEU A 75 17.49 -0.10 0.30
CA LEU A 75 16.66 -0.33 1.48
C LEU A 75 15.20 -0.59 1.11
N ALA A 76 14.67 0.17 0.13
CA ALA A 76 13.31 -0.03 -0.37
C ALA A 76 13.14 -1.43 -1.00
N CYS A 77 14.08 -1.86 -1.83
CA CYS A 77 14.05 -3.21 -2.42
C CYS A 77 14.10 -4.29 -1.33
N PHE A 78 14.97 -4.15 -0.34
CA PHE A 78 15.04 -5.11 0.76
C PHE A 78 13.75 -5.13 1.59
N TYR A 79 13.17 -3.98 1.88
CA TYR A 79 11.91 -3.89 2.60
C TYR A 79 10.76 -4.55 1.83
N LEU A 80 10.61 -4.23 0.54
CA LEU A 80 9.55 -4.79 -0.30
C LEU A 80 9.71 -6.30 -0.47
N THR A 81 10.95 -6.78 -0.66
CA THR A 81 11.22 -8.22 -0.76
C THR A 81 10.86 -8.92 0.54
N LEU A 82 11.25 -8.36 1.69
CA LEU A 82 10.94 -8.95 2.99
C LEU A 82 9.43 -8.97 3.25
N THR A 83 8.73 -7.85 3.08
CA THR A 83 7.29 -7.74 3.34
C THR A 83 6.45 -8.58 2.39
N GLY A 84 6.90 -8.80 1.15
CA GLY A 84 6.21 -9.67 0.18
C GLY A 84 6.16 -11.14 0.59
N TYR A 85 7.02 -11.57 1.53
CA TYR A 85 7.10 -12.96 2.00
C TYR A 85 6.69 -13.15 3.48
N LEU A 86 6.15 -12.12 4.11
CA LEU A 86 5.59 -12.22 5.46
C LEU A 86 4.11 -12.58 5.41
N THR A 87 3.68 -13.42 6.33
CA THR A 87 2.35 -14.07 6.31
C THR A 87 1.15 -13.13 6.47
N HIS A 88 1.34 -11.92 6.97
CA HIS A 88 0.22 -11.03 7.32
C HIS A 88 0.42 -9.60 6.81
N ARG A 89 1.15 -9.42 5.69
CA ARG A 89 1.48 -8.08 5.24
C ARG A 89 0.85 -7.73 3.91
N ASN A 90 -0.02 -6.77 3.98
CA ASN A 90 -0.54 -6.11 2.81
C ASN A 90 0.41 -4.99 2.38
N TYR A 91 0.50 -4.82 1.09
CA TYR A 91 1.38 -3.94 0.35
C TYR A 91 1.51 -2.54 0.94
N GLN A 92 2.64 -2.29 1.59
CA GLN A 92 2.96 -0.97 2.15
C GLN A 92 3.98 -0.19 1.31
N SER A 93 4.09 -0.56 0.05
CA SER A 93 5.03 0.06 -0.90
C SER A 93 4.73 1.53 -1.20
N GLY A 94 3.53 2.02 -0.87
CA GLY A 94 3.09 3.37 -1.22
C GLY A 94 4.04 4.48 -0.77
N ILE A 95 4.68 4.34 0.41
CA ILE A 95 5.60 5.35 0.92
C ILE A 95 6.85 5.51 0.04
N PHE A 96 7.33 4.45 -0.62
CA PHE A 96 8.49 4.51 -1.50
C PHE A 96 8.17 5.27 -2.79
N TRP A 97 6.96 5.14 -3.30
CA TRP A 97 6.49 5.88 -4.48
C TRP A 97 6.33 7.36 -4.19
N VAL A 98 5.88 7.75 -2.99
CA VAL A 98 5.83 9.17 -2.58
C VAL A 98 7.18 9.84 -2.68
N VAL A 99 8.25 9.10 -2.40
CA VAL A 99 9.62 9.66 -2.35
C VAL A 99 10.28 9.72 -3.73
N PHE A 100 9.85 8.88 -4.66
CA PHE A 100 10.45 8.77 -5.98
C PHE A 100 10.61 10.12 -6.70
N PRO A 101 9.62 11.04 -6.77
CA PRO A 101 9.79 12.34 -7.40
C PRO A 101 10.86 13.23 -6.76
N PHE A 102 11.10 13.06 -5.46
CA PHE A 102 12.12 13.87 -4.75
C PHE A 102 13.56 13.47 -5.09
N MET A 103 13.76 12.33 -5.77
CA MET A 103 15.05 11.92 -6.31
C MET A 103 15.50 12.76 -7.52
N PHE A 104 14.59 13.54 -8.08
CA PHE A 104 14.83 14.36 -9.27
C PHE A 104 14.78 15.85 -8.95
N SER A 105 15.27 16.66 -9.89
CA SER A 105 15.25 18.12 -9.79
C SER A 105 14.68 18.75 -11.06
N GLY A 106 14.20 19.99 -10.97
CA GLY A 106 13.67 20.76 -12.10
C GLY A 106 12.55 20.02 -12.82
N LYS A 107 12.54 20.05 -14.15
CA LYS A 107 11.51 19.43 -15.00
C LYS A 107 11.40 17.92 -14.83
N ALA A 108 12.50 17.22 -14.51
CA ALA A 108 12.47 15.77 -14.27
C ALA A 108 11.66 15.43 -13.01
N LYS A 109 11.67 16.27 -11.99
CA LYS A 109 10.86 16.12 -10.79
C LYS A 109 9.36 16.24 -11.10
N GLU A 110 8.97 17.21 -11.93
CA GLU A 110 7.58 17.39 -12.35
C GLU A 110 7.10 16.18 -13.15
N LEU A 111 7.92 15.69 -14.08
CA LEU A 111 7.61 14.49 -14.86
C LEU A 111 7.47 13.25 -13.96
N ALA A 112 8.32 13.11 -12.94
CA ALA A 112 8.25 12.01 -11.98
C ALA A 112 6.95 12.05 -11.16
N PHE A 113 6.51 13.24 -10.71
CA PHE A 113 5.20 13.38 -10.06
C PHE A 113 4.04 13.01 -10.98
N ASP A 114 4.12 13.37 -12.26
CA ASP A 114 3.10 12.96 -13.22
C ASP A 114 3.12 11.44 -13.44
N ALA A 115 4.30 10.84 -13.57
CA ALA A 115 4.45 9.39 -13.70
C ALA A 115 3.86 8.65 -12.49
N ASP A 116 4.15 9.10 -11.27
CA ASP A 116 3.59 8.50 -10.05
C ASP A 116 2.09 8.65 -9.97
N ARG A 117 1.56 9.81 -10.38
CA ARG A 117 0.11 10.00 -10.46
C ARG A 117 -0.53 8.99 -11.42
N TYR A 118 0.01 8.83 -12.63
CA TYR A 118 -0.49 7.87 -13.60
C TYR A 118 -0.32 6.44 -13.12
N PHE A 119 0.78 6.12 -12.44
CA PHE A 119 0.99 4.82 -11.84
C PHE A 119 -0.06 4.51 -10.77
N LEU A 120 -0.39 5.48 -9.90
CA LEU A 120 -1.43 5.34 -8.89
C LEU A 120 -2.80 5.09 -9.51
N LEU A 121 -3.17 5.87 -10.53
CA LEU A 121 -4.43 5.68 -11.25
C LEU A 121 -4.49 4.29 -11.91
N PHE A 122 -3.37 3.86 -12.53
CA PHE A 122 -3.25 2.55 -13.14
C PHE A 122 -3.37 1.43 -12.11
N PHE A 123 -2.76 1.59 -10.94
CA PHE A 123 -2.81 0.60 -9.86
C PHE A 123 -4.26 0.29 -9.46
N TYR A 124 -5.07 1.30 -9.15
CA TYR A 124 -6.47 1.08 -8.77
C TYR A 124 -7.33 0.60 -9.95
N PHE A 125 -7.14 1.18 -11.13
CA PHE A 125 -7.86 0.74 -12.32
C PHE A 125 -7.56 -0.73 -12.65
N SER A 126 -6.31 -1.16 -12.57
CA SER A 126 -5.92 -2.55 -12.82
C SER A 126 -6.51 -3.51 -11.76
N ALA A 127 -6.61 -3.08 -10.50
CA ALA A 127 -7.29 -3.85 -9.46
C ALA A 127 -8.77 -4.05 -9.77
N ALA A 128 -9.45 -3.01 -10.26
CA ALA A 128 -10.84 -3.12 -10.72
C ALA A 128 -10.98 -4.09 -11.91
N ILE A 129 -10.10 -3.97 -12.91
CA ILE A 129 -10.09 -4.89 -14.05
C ILE A 129 -9.85 -6.34 -13.60
N TYR A 130 -8.93 -6.55 -12.66
CA TYR A 130 -8.69 -7.88 -12.11
C TYR A 130 -9.96 -8.46 -11.46
N LYS A 131 -10.67 -7.69 -10.62
CA LYS A 131 -11.95 -8.10 -10.02
C LYS A 131 -13.00 -8.51 -11.07
N LEU A 132 -13.02 -7.80 -12.21
CA LEU A 132 -13.92 -8.11 -13.32
C LEU A 132 -13.54 -9.44 -14.01
N LEU A 133 -12.24 -9.62 -14.30
CA LEU A 133 -11.73 -10.81 -15.00
C LEU A 133 -11.76 -12.07 -14.15
N ASP A 134 -11.54 -11.94 -12.85
CA ASP A 134 -11.61 -13.05 -11.88
C ASP A 134 -13.05 -13.56 -11.65
N GLY A 135 -14.05 -12.84 -12.14
CA GLY A 135 -15.45 -13.21 -11.96
C GLY A 135 -16.04 -12.89 -10.58
N ALA A 136 -15.24 -12.31 -9.68
CA ALA A 136 -15.63 -12.00 -8.30
C ALA A 136 -16.82 -11.04 -8.20
N LEU A 137 -17.08 -10.24 -9.24
CA LEU A 137 -18.25 -9.36 -9.30
C LEU A 137 -19.57 -10.09 -9.51
N TRP A 138 -19.51 -11.30 -10.07
CA TRP A 138 -20.69 -12.11 -10.37
C TRP A 138 -20.99 -13.13 -9.26
N ASP A 139 -20.00 -13.38 -8.41
CA ASP A 139 -20.16 -14.25 -7.25
C ASP A 139 -20.62 -13.42 -6.05
N THR A 140 -21.91 -13.54 -5.73
CA THR A 140 -22.52 -12.79 -4.62
C THR A 140 -22.01 -13.18 -3.24
N MET A 141 -21.40 -14.36 -3.11
CA MET A 141 -20.83 -14.86 -1.85
C MET A 141 -19.34 -14.46 -1.68
N HIS A 142 -18.66 -14.12 -2.77
CA HIS A 142 -17.20 -13.91 -2.80
C HIS A 142 -16.68 -13.06 -1.64
N PHE A 143 -17.26 -11.88 -1.41
CA PHE A 143 -16.76 -10.97 -0.38
C PHE A 143 -17.11 -11.41 1.04
N SER A 144 -18.28 -12.03 1.23
CA SER A 144 -18.65 -12.58 2.54
C SER A 144 -17.78 -13.78 2.93
N ASP A 145 -17.44 -14.65 1.97
CA ASP A 145 -16.53 -15.77 2.18
C ASP A 145 -15.11 -15.30 2.48
N TYR A 146 -14.64 -14.26 1.76
CA TYR A 146 -13.36 -13.63 2.02
C TYR A 146 -13.30 -13.08 3.45
N LEU A 147 -14.29 -12.29 3.90
CA LEU A 147 -14.36 -11.77 5.26
C LEU A 147 -14.42 -12.89 6.30
N SER A 148 -15.19 -13.92 6.05
CA SER A 148 -15.30 -15.07 6.93
C SER A 148 -13.96 -15.78 7.11
N GLY A 149 -13.22 -15.99 6.02
CA GLY A 149 -11.90 -16.60 6.04
C GLY A 149 -10.87 -15.74 6.76
N GLN A 150 -10.84 -14.43 6.49
CA GLN A 150 -9.88 -13.51 7.09
C GLN A 150 -10.09 -13.34 8.59
N PHE A 151 -11.34 -13.35 9.06
CA PHE A 151 -11.68 -13.17 10.46
C PHE A 151 -11.92 -14.49 11.22
N ALA A 152 -11.77 -15.65 10.57
CA ALA A 152 -11.91 -16.95 11.21
C ALA A 152 -11.13 -17.11 12.52
N PRO A 153 -9.86 -16.67 12.63
CA PRO A 153 -9.12 -16.72 13.91
C PRO A 153 -9.81 -15.92 15.02
N TYR A 154 -10.32 -14.73 14.72
CA TYR A 154 -11.00 -13.87 15.71
C TYR A 154 -12.33 -14.49 16.16
N PHE A 155 -13.03 -15.19 15.26
CA PHE A 155 -14.27 -15.89 15.60
C PHE A 155 -14.00 -17.09 16.50
N LEU A 156 -12.94 -17.85 16.22
CA LEU A 156 -12.54 -19.02 17.00
C LEU A 156 -12.03 -18.65 18.39
N GLU A 157 -11.36 -17.51 18.54
CA GLU A 157 -10.88 -16.99 19.80
C GLU A 157 -11.98 -16.36 20.67
N GLY A 158 -13.22 -16.28 20.17
CA GLY A 158 -14.34 -15.65 20.87
C GLY A 158 -14.18 -14.13 21.05
N ASN A 159 -13.45 -13.48 20.15
CA ASN A 159 -13.26 -12.04 20.19
C ASN A 159 -14.61 -11.31 19.98
N THR A 160 -15.00 -10.46 20.93
CA THR A 160 -16.25 -9.70 20.92
C THR A 160 -16.07 -8.23 20.55
N GLY A 161 -14.97 -7.88 19.89
CA GLY A 161 -14.73 -6.53 19.41
C GLY A 161 -15.76 -6.08 18.37
N TRP A 162 -16.00 -4.77 18.29
CA TRP A 162 -17.00 -4.20 17.35
C TRP A 162 -16.71 -4.57 15.88
N ARG A 163 -15.45 -4.72 15.49
CA ARG A 163 -15.06 -5.16 14.14
C ARG A 163 -15.47 -6.61 13.89
N THR A 164 -15.29 -7.47 14.87
CA THR A 164 -15.72 -8.87 14.79
C THR A 164 -17.22 -8.96 14.58
N HIS A 165 -18.00 -8.17 15.31
CA HIS A 165 -19.47 -8.10 15.12
C HIS A 165 -19.84 -7.56 13.73
N LEU A 166 -19.15 -6.54 13.23
CA LEU A 166 -19.38 -5.98 11.90
C LEU A 166 -19.07 -7.03 10.81
N ASN A 167 -17.97 -7.75 10.94
CA ASN A 167 -17.58 -8.77 9.98
C ASN A 167 -18.52 -9.99 10.03
N LEU A 168 -18.98 -10.40 11.21
CA LEU A 168 -20.03 -11.41 11.34
C LEU A 168 -21.35 -10.97 10.67
N PHE A 169 -21.71 -9.68 10.82
CA PHE A 169 -22.88 -9.16 10.12
C PHE A 169 -22.75 -9.33 8.61
N PHE A 170 -21.63 -8.95 8.00
CA PHE A 170 -21.41 -9.10 6.56
C PHE A 170 -21.24 -10.56 6.12
N ALA A 171 -20.64 -11.40 6.95
CA ALA A 171 -20.54 -12.83 6.69
C ALA A 171 -21.93 -13.49 6.63
N HIS A 172 -22.87 -13.06 7.47
CA HIS A 172 -24.25 -13.58 7.47
C HIS A 172 -25.19 -12.88 6.47
N HIS A 173 -24.83 -11.68 6.02
CA HIS A 173 -25.63 -10.87 5.11
C HIS A 173 -24.89 -10.63 3.80
N PHE A 174 -24.64 -11.71 3.04
CA PHE A 174 -23.83 -11.69 1.82
C PHE A 174 -24.29 -10.64 0.79
N GLN A 175 -25.58 -10.30 0.73
CA GLN A 175 -26.09 -9.27 -0.17
C GLN A 175 -25.50 -7.89 0.14
N TRP A 176 -25.38 -7.52 1.42
CA TRP A 176 -24.76 -6.28 1.85
C TRP A 176 -23.24 -6.31 1.63
N ALA A 177 -22.60 -7.45 1.88
CA ALA A 177 -21.18 -7.64 1.58
C ALA A 177 -20.92 -7.47 0.08
N HIS A 178 -21.73 -8.10 -0.76
CA HIS A 178 -21.62 -7.95 -2.21
C HIS A 178 -21.87 -6.52 -2.69
N PHE A 179 -22.85 -5.81 -2.12
CA PHE A 179 -23.10 -4.40 -2.43
C PHE A 179 -21.87 -3.52 -2.15
N ILE A 180 -21.22 -3.70 -0.98
CA ILE A 180 -19.99 -2.97 -0.64
C ILE A 180 -18.87 -3.32 -1.62
N TYR A 181 -18.74 -4.58 -2.00
CA TYR A 181 -17.74 -5.03 -2.96
C TYR A 181 -17.93 -4.38 -4.34
N ILE A 182 -19.16 -4.34 -4.86
CA ILE A 182 -19.52 -3.65 -6.10
C ILE A 182 -19.22 -2.14 -5.98
N PHE A 183 -19.55 -1.53 -4.83
CA PHE A 183 -19.25 -0.14 -4.59
C PHE A 183 -17.73 0.13 -4.62
N SER A 184 -16.92 -0.72 -4.00
CA SER A 184 -15.46 -0.62 -4.05
C SER A 184 -14.92 -0.73 -5.48
N PHE A 185 -15.46 -1.65 -6.27
CA PHE A 185 -15.13 -1.80 -7.69
C PHE A 185 -15.44 -0.52 -8.49
N ILE A 186 -16.60 0.09 -8.28
CA ILE A 186 -16.98 1.34 -8.95
C ILE A 186 -16.02 2.48 -8.59
N LEU A 187 -15.60 2.58 -7.33
CA LEU A 187 -14.63 3.58 -6.88
C LEU A 187 -13.27 3.41 -7.57
N GLU A 188 -12.78 2.17 -7.64
CA GLU A 188 -11.52 1.86 -8.34
C GLU A 188 -11.64 2.13 -9.85
N MET A 189 -12.74 1.72 -10.49
CA MET A 189 -12.99 2.01 -11.91
C MET A 189 -13.06 3.50 -12.19
N PHE A 190 -13.58 4.31 -11.27
CA PHE A 190 -13.66 5.77 -11.45
C PHE A 190 -12.28 6.42 -11.61
N THR A 191 -11.21 5.78 -11.17
CA THR A 191 -9.84 6.27 -11.35
C THR A 191 -9.46 6.43 -12.83
N ILE A 192 -10.11 5.71 -13.76
CA ILE A 192 -9.91 5.87 -15.20
C ILE A 192 -10.12 7.31 -15.67
N VAL A 193 -11.05 8.04 -15.04
CA VAL A 193 -11.33 9.44 -15.37
C VAL A 193 -10.08 10.31 -15.16
N GLY A 194 -9.26 9.98 -14.19
CA GLY A 194 -8.02 10.67 -13.90
C GLY A 194 -6.99 10.60 -15.03
N PHE A 195 -7.03 9.60 -15.91
CA PHE A 195 -6.13 9.55 -17.08
C PHE A 195 -6.42 10.66 -18.09
N PHE A 196 -7.66 11.07 -18.19
CA PHE A 196 -8.10 12.05 -19.18
C PHE A 196 -8.15 13.48 -18.65
N THR A 197 -8.27 13.66 -17.32
CA THR A 197 -8.38 14.99 -16.73
C THR A 197 -7.87 15.05 -15.28
N LYS A 198 -7.19 16.14 -14.94
CA LYS A 198 -6.75 16.44 -13.57
C LYS A 198 -7.85 17.12 -12.73
N ARG A 199 -8.94 17.53 -13.37
CA ARG A 199 -10.04 18.27 -12.71
C ARG A 199 -10.64 17.51 -11.54
N TYR A 200 -10.68 16.20 -11.62
CA TYR A 200 -11.32 15.33 -10.62
C TYR A 200 -10.32 14.70 -9.65
N ASP A 201 -9.05 15.08 -9.67
CA ASP A 201 -8.02 14.50 -8.79
C ASP A 201 -8.41 14.56 -7.31
N ARG A 202 -8.97 15.70 -6.84
CA ARG A 202 -9.43 15.84 -5.45
C ARG A 202 -10.59 14.91 -5.11
N LEU A 203 -11.51 14.71 -6.06
CA LEU A 203 -12.62 13.78 -5.88
C LEU A 203 -12.13 12.34 -5.84
N ILE A 204 -11.27 11.96 -6.78
CA ILE A 204 -10.64 10.62 -6.84
C ILE A 204 -9.92 10.36 -5.52
N LEU A 205 -9.15 11.31 -5.03
CA LEU A 205 -8.45 11.18 -3.76
C LEU A 205 -9.40 10.97 -2.58
N LEU A 206 -10.46 11.78 -2.47
CA LEU A 206 -11.47 11.62 -1.41
C LEU A 206 -12.10 10.23 -1.46
N LEU A 207 -12.48 9.77 -2.64
CA LEU A 207 -13.08 8.46 -2.84
C LEU A 207 -12.11 7.33 -2.46
N LEU A 208 -10.83 7.44 -2.83
CA LEU A 208 -9.82 6.46 -2.47
C LEU A 208 -9.48 6.47 -0.96
N ILE A 209 -9.52 7.65 -0.30
CA ILE A 209 -9.40 7.71 1.16
C ILE A 209 -10.58 6.99 1.82
N CYS A 210 -11.82 7.24 1.37
CA CYS A 210 -12.99 6.53 1.86
C CYS A 210 -12.90 5.02 1.64
N PHE A 211 -12.41 4.60 0.47
CA PHE A 211 -12.14 3.20 0.13
C PHE A 211 -11.17 2.57 1.14
N HIS A 212 -10.01 3.19 1.41
CA HIS A 212 -9.03 2.65 2.35
C HIS A 212 -9.48 2.69 3.81
N ILE A 213 -10.32 3.65 4.19
CA ILE A 213 -10.97 3.61 5.51
C ILE A 213 -11.90 2.39 5.58
N GLY A 214 -12.63 2.08 4.50
CA GLY A 214 -13.44 0.87 4.39
C GLY A 214 -12.61 -0.40 4.53
N ASP A 215 -11.50 -0.50 3.81
CA ASP A 215 -10.56 -1.64 3.89
C ASP A 215 -10.02 -1.81 5.31
N TRP A 216 -9.63 -0.71 5.95
CA TRP A 216 -9.15 -0.77 7.33
C TRP A 216 -10.23 -1.21 8.32
N VAL A 217 -11.45 -0.74 8.15
CA VAL A 217 -12.59 -1.08 9.01
C VAL A 217 -13.01 -2.54 8.82
N LEU A 218 -13.15 -2.99 7.56
CA LEU A 218 -13.73 -4.29 7.22
C LEU A 218 -12.69 -5.40 7.15
N MET A 219 -11.47 -5.09 6.71
CA MET A 219 -10.47 -6.11 6.39
C MET A 219 -9.23 -6.03 7.29
N ASP A 220 -9.19 -5.07 8.23
CA ASP A 220 -8.02 -4.77 9.07
C ASP A 220 -6.73 -4.52 8.27
N ILE A 221 -6.88 -4.06 7.02
CA ILE A 221 -5.76 -3.74 6.15
C ILE A 221 -5.24 -2.34 6.50
N GLY A 222 -4.06 -2.28 7.10
CA GLY A 222 -3.40 -1.01 7.44
C GLY A 222 -2.99 -0.22 6.19
N ALA A 223 -3.69 0.85 5.87
CA ALA A 223 -3.52 1.61 4.63
C ALA A 223 -2.61 2.85 4.75
N ILE A 224 -1.79 2.98 5.80
CA ILE A 224 -0.98 4.19 6.02
C ILE A 224 -0.04 4.47 4.85
N GLY A 225 0.61 3.44 4.31
CA GLY A 225 1.48 3.57 3.12
C GLY A 225 0.70 4.01 1.88
N GLN A 226 -0.50 3.47 1.66
CA GLN A 226 -1.38 3.88 0.58
C GLN A 226 -1.90 5.30 0.75
N LEU A 227 -2.28 5.71 1.97
CA LEU A 227 -2.69 7.09 2.24
C LEU A 227 -1.58 8.09 1.95
N ALA A 228 -0.32 7.76 2.25
CA ALA A 228 0.83 8.57 1.87
C ALA A 228 0.98 8.65 0.35
N PHE A 229 0.80 7.54 -0.36
CA PHE A 229 0.83 7.49 -1.81
C PHE A 229 -0.30 8.31 -2.45
N LEU A 230 -1.51 8.23 -1.91
CA LEU A 230 -2.64 9.05 -2.32
C LEU A 230 -2.36 10.56 -2.18
N GLY A 231 -1.53 10.95 -1.22
CA GLY A 231 -1.11 12.33 -1.03
C GLY A 231 -0.47 12.95 -2.28
N LEU A 232 0.10 12.15 -3.18
CA LEU A 232 0.66 12.62 -4.46
C LEU A 232 -0.37 13.38 -5.31
N LEU A 233 -1.63 13.03 -5.22
CA LEU A 233 -2.71 13.71 -5.94
C LEU A 233 -2.99 15.13 -5.38
N PHE A 234 -2.57 15.41 -4.14
CA PHE A 234 -2.77 16.71 -3.48
C PHE A 234 -1.66 17.73 -3.73
N PHE A 235 -0.41 17.27 -3.85
CA PHE A 235 0.75 18.16 -3.82
C PHE A 235 0.95 18.93 -5.12
N ARG A 236 0.17 18.67 -6.15
CA ARG A 236 0.27 19.39 -7.38
C ARG A 236 -0.64 20.61 -7.38
N LYS A 237 -0.04 21.81 -7.29
CA LYS A 237 -0.69 23.02 -7.77
C LYS A 237 -1.05 22.79 -9.24
N VAL A 238 -2.34 22.82 -9.56
CA VAL A 238 -2.79 22.94 -10.93
C VAL A 238 -2.37 24.35 -11.35
N ASP A 239 -1.26 24.48 -12.07
CA ASP A 239 -0.93 25.75 -12.72
C ASP A 239 -2.01 25.99 -13.79
N THR A 240 -3.04 26.75 -13.41
CA THR A 240 -4.12 27.21 -14.30
C THR A 240 -3.67 28.34 -15.21
N THR A 241 -2.39 28.61 -15.32
CA THR A 241 -1.82 29.76 -16.04
C THR A 241 -1.04 29.40 -17.30
N SER A 242 -1.18 28.20 -17.89
CA SER A 242 -0.76 28.01 -19.27
C SER A 242 -1.95 28.35 -20.19
N PRO A 243 -1.96 29.49 -20.87
CA PRO A 243 -2.83 29.67 -22.03
C PRO A 243 -2.38 28.69 -23.11
N GLU A 244 -3.37 28.07 -23.78
CA GLU A 244 -3.23 27.21 -24.93
C GLU A 244 -2.43 27.87 -26.09
#